data_88bc20757dbeb41b5a561df24f8098fa
#
_entry.id   88bc20757dbeb41b5a561df24f8098fa
#
_cell.length_a   1.000
_cell.length_b   1.000
_cell.length_c   1.000
_cell.angle_alpha   90.00
_cell.angle_beta   90.00
_cell.angle_gamma   90.00
#
_symmetry.space_group_name_H-M   'P 1'
#
loop_
_entity.id
_entity.type
_entity.pdbx_description
1 polymer ?
#
loop_
_entity_poly.entity_id
_entity_poly.type
_entity_poly.pdbx_seq_one_letter_code
_entity_poly.pdbx_strand_id
1 'polypeptide(L)'
;MIKIFSALVVGLLYSLIMLLPREFFLQVPGGDDAGHIYMSFILTIISLYIFSDKKIEINLIIIFAFLTLIEFLQVLTTRNFVINDRLFNFIGYIIAALFYLMSKFIKTKLQN
;
A
#
# COMPACT_ATOMS: atom_id res chain seq x y z
N MET A 1 16.94 11.05 -6.81
CA MET A 1 17.17 9.81 -7.60
C MET A 1 16.95 8.55 -6.79
N ILE A 2 17.60 8.44 -5.61
CA ILE A 2 17.44 7.24 -4.76
C ILE A 2 15.98 7.03 -4.34
N LYS A 3 15.29 8.11 -4.00
CA LYS A 3 13.88 8.00 -3.58
C LYS A 3 13.00 7.47 -4.69
N ILE A 4 13.16 7.99 -5.90
CA ILE A 4 12.36 7.54 -7.05
C ILE A 4 12.69 6.07 -7.36
N PHE A 5 13.97 5.71 -7.33
CA PHE A 5 14.37 4.33 -7.56
C PHE A 5 13.74 3.39 -6.51
N SER A 6 13.82 3.78 -5.24
CA SER A 6 13.23 2.97 -4.15
C SER A 6 11.73 2.82 -4.34
N ALA A 7 11.03 3.90 -4.69
CA ALA A 7 9.60 3.86 -4.93
C ALA A 7 9.25 2.92 -6.10
N LEU A 8 10.04 2.97 -7.17
CA LEU A 8 9.83 2.09 -8.32
C LEU A 8 10.03 0.63 -7.94
N VAL A 9 11.05 0.32 -7.14
CA VAL A 9 11.31 -1.05 -6.69
C VAL A 9 10.16 -1.55 -5.82
N VAL A 10 9.73 -0.74 -4.86
CA VAL A 10 8.62 -1.12 -3.97
C VAL A 10 7.34 -1.32 -4.77
N GLY A 11 7.05 -0.40 -5.69
CA GLY A 11 5.86 -0.51 -6.53
C GLY A 11 5.90 -1.75 -7.42
N LEU A 12 7.06 -2.06 -8.00
CA LEU A 12 7.20 -3.23 -8.85
C LEU A 12 7.01 -4.51 -8.04
N LEU A 13 7.62 -4.61 -6.86
CA LEU A 13 7.46 -5.78 -6.01
C LEU A 13 6.01 -5.97 -5.59
N TYR A 14 5.35 -4.88 -5.19
CA TYR A 14 3.93 -4.93 -4.85
C TYR A 14 3.11 -5.42 -6.02
N SER A 15 3.35 -4.87 -7.21
CA SER A 15 2.61 -5.25 -8.41
C SER A 15 2.79 -6.74 -8.74
N LEU A 16 4.03 -7.22 -8.67
CA LEU A 16 4.32 -8.62 -8.96
C LEU A 16 3.57 -9.56 -8.00
N ILE A 17 3.57 -9.23 -6.71
CA ILE A 17 2.92 -10.07 -5.71
C ILE A 17 1.40 -10.01 -5.91
N MET A 18 0.85 -8.83 -6.10
CA MET A 18 -0.61 -8.66 -6.15
C MET A 18 -1.23 -9.15 -7.46
N LEU A 19 -0.44 -9.25 -8.53
CA LEU A 19 -0.92 -9.72 -9.82
C LEU A 19 -0.71 -11.22 -10.02
N LEU A 20 -0.08 -11.91 -9.06
CA LEU A 20 0.05 -13.36 -9.10
C LEU A 20 -1.33 -14.02 -8.97
N PRO A 21 -1.54 -15.19 -9.61
CA PRO A 21 -2.74 -15.98 -9.35
C PRO A 21 -2.90 -16.27 -7.86
N ARG A 22 -4.15 -16.41 -7.39
CA ARG A 22 -4.44 -16.61 -5.98
C ARG A 22 -3.69 -17.79 -5.37
N GLU A 23 -3.50 -18.84 -6.14
CA GLU A 23 -2.81 -20.06 -5.69
C GLU A 23 -1.35 -19.80 -5.32
N PHE A 24 -0.76 -18.72 -5.85
CA PHE A 24 0.62 -18.32 -5.57
C PHE A 24 0.68 -17.17 -4.57
N PHE A 25 -0.45 -16.68 -4.09
CA PHE A 25 -0.48 -15.59 -3.12
C PHE A 25 0.03 -16.08 -1.77
N LEU A 26 0.75 -15.20 -1.06
CA LEU A 26 1.34 -15.56 0.22
C LEU A 26 0.29 -16.01 1.21
N GLN A 27 0.57 -17.13 1.87
CA GLN A 27 -0.27 -17.62 2.95
C GLN A 27 0.06 -16.83 4.21
N VAL A 28 -0.91 -16.05 4.69
CA VAL A 28 -0.73 -15.24 5.90
C VAL A 28 -1.86 -15.55 6.88
N PRO A 29 -1.62 -15.33 8.19
CA PRO A 29 -2.71 -15.49 9.16
C PRO A 29 -3.88 -14.57 8.82
N GLY A 30 -5.09 -15.10 8.81
CA GLY A 30 -6.28 -14.36 8.43
C GLY A 30 -6.68 -14.54 6.97
N GLY A 31 -5.88 -15.24 6.17
CA GLY A 31 -6.21 -15.59 4.79
C GLY A 31 -5.93 -14.47 3.79
N ASP A 32 -6.58 -14.54 2.63
CA ASP A 32 -6.36 -13.62 1.52
C ASP A 32 -6.76 -12.19 1.89
N ASP A 33 -7.85 -12.02 2.64
CA ASP A 33 -8.32 -10.70 3.06
C ASP A 33 -7.27 -9.99 3.92
N ALA A 34 -6.72 -10.70 4.90
CA ALA A 34 -5.66 -10.15 5.74
C ALA A 34 -4.42 -9.83 4.92
N GLY A 35 -4.13 -10.66 3.90
CA GLY A 35 -3.03 -10.40 2.98
C GLY A 35 -3.15 -9.05 2.28
N HIS A 36 -4.35 -8.70 1.81
CA HIS A 36 -4.60 -7.40 1.19
C HIS A 36 -4.35 -6.25 2.17
N ILE A 37 -4.79 -6.41 3.42
CA ILE A 37 -4.56 -5.38 4.45
C ILE A 37 -3.05 -5.20 4.69
N TYR A 38 -2.33 -6.30 4.89
CA TYR A 38 -0.88 -6.25 5.14
C TYR A 38 -0.13 -5.61 3.98
N MET A 39 -0.42 -6.02 2.75
CA MET A 39 0.31 -5.54 1.58
C MET A 39 0.06 -4.06 1.34
N SER A 40 -1.19 -3.61 1.44
CA SER A 40 -1.50 -2.20 1.24
C SER A 40 -0.95 -1.34 2.37
N PHE A 41 -0.95 -1.85 3.61
CA PHE A 41 -0.33 -1.16 4.74
C PHE A 41 1.17 -0.97 4.49
N ILE A 42 1.87 -2.04 4.11
CA ILE A 42 3.31 -1.99 3.89
C ILE A 42 3.65 -1.02 2.76
N LEU A 43 2.93 -1.11 1.64
CA LEU A 43 3.15 -0.22 0.51
C LEU A 43 2.96 1.24 0.93
N THR A 44 1.85 1.52 1.62
CA THR A 44 1.50 2.89 2.00
C THR A 44 2.52 3.45 2.98
N ILE A 45 2.87 2.69 4.02
CA ILE A 45 3.78 3.20 5.05
C ILE A 45 5.18 3.45 4.47
N ILE A 46 5.68 2.54 3.65
CA ILE A 46 7.00 2.71 3.03
C ILE A 46 6.99 3.93 2.12
N SER A 47 5.96 4.09 1.30
CA SER A 47 5.87 5.21 0.37
C SER A 47 5.79 6.55 1.09
N LEU A 48 5.03 6.61 2.18
CA LEU A 48 4.93 7.83 2.97
C LEU A 48 6.26 8.23 3.58
N TYR A 49 7.06 7.25 4.04
CA TYR A 49 8.38 7.55 4.59
C TYR A 49 9.39 7.93 3.50
N ILE A 50 9.32 7.29 2.33
CA ILE A 50 10.21 7.63 1.22
C ILE A 50 10.01 9.08 0.79
N PHE A 51 8.76 9.53 0.68
CA PHE A 51 8.43 10.87 0.22
C PHE A 51 7.97 11.77 1.37
N SER A 52 8.56 11.59 2.55
CA SER A 52 8.17 12.36 3.73
C SER A 52 8.43 13.86 3.60
N ASP A 53 9.28 14.27 2.67
CA ASP A 53 9.55 15.68 2.37
C ASP A 53 8.47 16.33 1.50
N LYS A 54 7.55 15.55 0.95
CA LYS A 54 6.45 16.05 0.11
C LYS A 54 5.18 16.19 0.95
N LYS A 55 4.21 16.92 0.41
CA LYS A 55 2.92 17.07 1.07
C LYS A 55 2.23 15.72 1.18
N ILE A 56 1.73 15.41 2.37
CA ILE A 56 1.11 14.12 2.62
C ILE A 56 -0.14 13.91 1.75
N GLU A 57 -0.89 14.98 1.48
CA GLU A 57 -2.11 14.89 0.67
C GLU A 57 -1.79 14.37 -0.72
N ILE A 58 -0.71 14.89 -1.33
CA ILE A 58 -0.28 14.47 -2.66
C ILE A 58 0.16 13.01 -2.63
N ASN A 59 0.93 12.62 -1.61
CA ASN A 59 1.39 11.25 -1.47
C ASN A 59 0.23 10.27 -1.33
N LEU A 60 -0.76 10.63 -0.52
CA LEU A 60 -1.92 9.77 -0.31
C LEU A 60 -2.74 9.60 -1.59
N ILE A 61 -2.90 10.68 -2.38
CA ILE A 61 -3.61 10.61 -3.65
C ILE A 61 -2.88 9.69 -4.63
N ILE A 62 -1.57 9.81 -4.72
CA ILE A 62 -0.77 8.98 -5.63
C ILE A 62 -0.84 7.52 -5.22
N ILE A 63 -0.72 7.24 -3.93
CA ILE A 63 -0.79 5.86 -3.42
C ILE A 63 -2.17 5.26 -3.70
N PHE A 64 -3.23 6.02 -3.46
CA PHE A 64 -4.59 5.56 -3.71
C PHE A 64 -4.80 5.26 -5.20
N ALA A 65 -4.30 6.13 -6.07
CA ALA A 65 -4.38 5.91 -7.51
C ALA A 65 -3.63 4.65 -7.92
N PHE A 66 -2.46 4.42 -7.36
CA PHE A 66 -1.67 3.22 -7.64
C PHE A 66 -2.40 1.96 -7.20
N LEU A 67 -2.96 1.95 -5.98
CA LEU A 67 -3.71 0.81 -5.48
C LEU A 67 -4.91 0.50 -6.38
N THR A 68 -5.61 1.54 -6.80
CA THR A 68 -6.75 1.39 -7.70
C THR A 68 -6.34 0.81 -9.04
N LEU A 69 -5.22 1.29 -9.59
CA LEU A 69 -4.69 0.78 -10.85
C LEU A 69 -4.36 -0.72 -10.75
N ILE A 70 -3.72 -1.14 -9.67
CA ILE A 70 -3.36 -2.54 -9.49
C ILE A 70 -4.62 -3.41 -9.40
N GLU A 71 -5.65 -2.95 -8.70
CA GLU A 71 -6.92 -3.67 -8.64
C GLU A 71 -7.56 -3.81 -10.02
N PHE A 72 -7.51 -2.75 -10.82
CA PHE A 72 -8.02 -2.78 -12.19
C PHE A 72 -7.25 -3.81 -13.02
N LEU A 73 -5.92 -3.84 -12.89
CA LEU A 73 -5.09 -4.80 -13.61
C LEU A 73 -5.38 -6.24 -13.17
N GLN A 74 -5.78 -6.45 -11.93
CA GLN A 74 -6.16 -7.78 -11.45
C GLN A 74 -7.37 -8.32 -12.19
N VAL A 75 -8.26 -7.46 -12.65
CA VAL A 75 -9.42 -7.87 -13.46
C VAL A 75 -8.96 -8.43 -14.81
N LEU A 76 -7.85 -7.90 -15.33
CA LEU A 76 -7.33 -8.30 -16.65
C LEU A 76 -6.42 -9.52 -16.58
N THR A 77 -6.12 -10.03 -15.40
CA THR A 77 -5.28 -11.20 -15.21
C THR A 77 -6.13 -12.41 -14.82
N THR A 78 -5.49 -13.50 -14.43
CA THR A 78 -6.18 -14.69 -13.96
C THR A 78 -6.87 -14.49 -12.61
N ARG A 79 -6.61 -13.37 -11.95
CA ARG A 79 -7.18 -13.07 -10.65
C ARG A 79 -8.52 -12.35 -10.84
N ASN A 80 -9.59 -12.92 -10.30
CA ASN A 80 -10.92 -12.32 -10.41
C ASN A 80 -11.04 -11.11 -9.51
N PHE A 81 -11.75 -10.08 -9.99
CA PHE A 81 -12.03 -8.91 -9.18
C PHE A 81 -13.03 -9.26 -8.07
N VAL A 82 -12.70 -8.89 -6.84
CA VAL A 82 -13.55 -9.06 -5.68
C VAL A 82 -13.64 -7.72 -4.97
N ILE A 83 -14.86 -7.21 -4.78
CA ILE A 83 -15.09 -5.92 -4.11
C ILE A 83 -14.44 -5.91 -2.73
N ASN A 84 -14.49 -7.04 -2.01
CA ASN A 84 -13.88 -7.12 -0.69
C ASN A 84 -12.38 -6.86 -0.71
N ASP A 85 -11.68 -7.29 -1.77
CA ASP A 85 -10.24 -7.02 -1.91
C ASP A 85 -9.97 -5.53 -1.90
N ARG A 86 -10.80 -4.76 -2.60
CA ARG A 86 -10.66 -3.30 -2.63
C ARG A 86 -10.90 -2.69 -1.25
N LEU A 87 -11.90 -3.18 -0.53
CA LEU A 87 -12.19 -2.71 0.83
C LEU A 87 -11.00 -3.00 1.76
N PHE A 88 -10.43 -4.19 1.68
CA PHE A 88 -9.30 -4.55 2.55
C PHE A 88 -8.05 -3.78 2.19
N ASN A 89 -7.80 -3.53 0.91
CA ASN A 89 -6.71 -2.64 0.49
C ASN A 89 -6.90 -1.24 1.05
N PHE A 90 -8.12 -0.72 1.00
CA PHE A 90 -8.42 0.61 1.53
C PHE A 90 -8.24 0.66 3.04
N ILE A 91 -8.62 -0.40 3.77
CA ILE A 91 -8.43 -0.48 5.21
C ILE A 91 -6.95 -0.40 5.56
N GLY A 92 -6.10 -1.18 4.88
CA GLY A 92 -4.65 -1.13 5.10
C GLY A 92 -4.08 0.25 4.81
N TYR A 93 -4.54 0.88 3.74
CA TYR A 93 -4.14 2.23 3.36
C TYR A 93 -4.48 3.24 4.46
N ILE A 94 -5.70 3.20 4.98
CA ILE A 94 -6.15 4.13 6.03
C ILE A 94 -5.36 3.91 7.32
N ILE A 95 -5.18 2.65 7.72
CA ILE A 95 -4.43 2.34 8.95
C ILE A 95 -2.99 2.86 8.83
N ALA A 96 -2.35 2.67 7.68
CA ALA A 96 -0.99 3.15 7.45
C ALA A 96 -0.91 4.68 7.51
N ALA A 97 -1.88 5.37 6.90
CA ALA A 97 -1.92 6.82 6.92
C ALA A 97 -2.06 7.35 8.34
N LEU A 98 -2.97 6.75 9.13
CA LEU A 98 -3.17 7.14 10.52
C LEU A 98 -1.92 6.87 11.36
N PHE A 99 -1.29 5.72 11.16
CA PHE A 99 -0.07 5.37 11.87
C PHE A 99 1.05 6.35 11.57
N TYR A 100 1.21 6.71 10.29
CA TYR A 100 2.24 7.68 9.88
C TYR A 100 2.00 9.05 10.52
N LEU A 101 0.74 9.52 10.48
CA LEU A 101 0.39 10.82 11.07
C LEU A 101 0.61 10.83 12.57
N MET A 102 0.27 9.75 13.26
CA MET A 102 0.51 9.65 14.70
C MET A 102 1.99 9.66 15.03
N SER A 103 2.79 8.91 14.26
CA SER A 103 4.24 8.88 14.46
C SER A 103 4.84 10.27 14.28
N LYS A 104 4.39 10.99 13.25
CA LYS A 104 4.88 12.34 12.97
C LYS A 104 4.48 13.32 14.07
N PHE A 105 3.24 13.20 14.56
CA PHE A 105 2.74 14.04 15.66
C PHE A 105 3.55 13.80 16.93
N ILE A 106 3.80 12.54 17.29
CA ILE A 106 4.57 12.19 18.49
C ILE A 106 5.99 12.71 18.37
N LYS A 107 6.62 12.53 17.20
CA LYS A 107 7.98 13.02 16.98
C LYS A 107 8.06 14.54 17.15
N THR A 108 7.09 15.27 16.61
CA THR A 108 7.05 16.72 16.75
C THR A 108 6.90 17.13 18.21
N LYS A 109 6.03 16.44 18.95
CA LYS A 109 5.84 16.72 20.38
C LYS A 109 7.10 16.47 21.19
N LEU A 110 7.82 15.39 20.88
CA LEU A 110 9.04 15.05 21.61
C LEU A 110 10.18 16.02 21.33
N GLN A 111 10.17 16.69 20.18
CA GLN A 111 11.20 17.67 19.81
C GLN A 111 10.94 19.06 20.40
N ASN A 112 9.75 19.30 20.89
CA ASN A 112 9.37 20.54 21.57
C ASN A 112 9.43 20.33 23.08
#